data_30714ed35735debe0a079bf78c723be0
#
_entry.id   30714ed35735debe0a079bf78c723be0
#
_cell.length_a   1.000
_cell.length_b   1.000
_cell.length_c   1.000
_cell.angle_alpha   90.00
_cell.angle_beta   90.00
_cell.angle_gamma   90.00
#
_symmetry.space_group_name_H-M   'P 1'
#
loop_
_entity.id
_entity.type
_entity.pdbx_description
1 polymer ?
#
loop_
_entity_poly.entity_id
_entity_poly.type
_entity_poly.pdbx_seq_one_letter_code
_entity_poly.pdbx_strand_id
1 'polypeptide(L)'
;MGSLEAHTAMILLRRQWQKLLKFLFLPETDTWLAVFRIGMGLQVVAYALFLRSDWHSLFSTTGKGLVSRELGEAIASFDSPLIPKLGWLVLLGRHIGLGEETVLSIAWACLLCMGGCLLLGLFCRPAAIIAWFLHVCAAESGGLLAYGADNFMTMALFYLMLSPLPDRYSVDSWLVKTRVKDPRLLGFWRRVLQVHLCFVYFFGGLAKLLGSGWWNGSNLWRSLIRPPFNLLSPDILLRFKYALPVLGISICLIEIGYPVFIWIKKTRFLWLVCILAMHVAIGLTMGMYLFALVMIVLNLAAFGVGIRVPFIRDPAGSTRHVRSFFRSRNSPPNASGRWGLPRRLVSPEPCAKAEAPTKAR
;
A
#
# COMPACT_ATOMS: atom_id res chain seq x y z
N MET A 1 -26.71 -41.63 -6.93
CA MET A 1 -26.81 -40.40 -6.12
C MET A 1 -25.47 -39.62 -6.10
N GLY A 2 -24.32 -40.22 -5.94
CA GLY A 2 -23.04 -39.51 -5.81
C GLY A 2 -22.57 -38.65 -7.00
N SER A 3 -22.97 -38.97 -8.26
CA SER A 3 -22.53 -38.18 -9.44
C SER A 3 -23.26 -36.81 -9.56
N LEU A 4 -24.54 -36.77 -9.16
CA LEU A 4 -25.32 -35.53 -9.18
C LEU A 4 -24.91 -34.56 -8.11
N GLU A 5 -24.58 -35.06 -6.93
CA GLU A 5 -24.06 -34.27 -5.80
C GLU A 5 -22.67 -33.69 -6.11
N ALA A 6 -21.76 -34.47 -6.70
CA ALA A 6 -20.47 -34.02 -7.14
C ALA A 6 -20.57 -32.94 -8.23
N HIS A 7 -21.44 -33.05 -9.18
CA HIS A 7 -21.67 -32.06 -10.22
C HIS A 7 -22.24 -30.74 -9.64
N THR A 8 -23.18 -30.83 -8.70
CA THR A 8 -23.76 -29.66 -8.03
C THR A 8 -22.70 -28.93 -7.18
N ALA A 9 -21.87 -29.66 -6.43
CA ALA A 9 -20.77 -29.13 -5.66
C ALA A 9 -19.76 -28.38 -6.56
N MET A 10 -19.42 -28.97 -7.72
CA MET A 10 -18.50 -28.35 -8.68
C MET A 10 -19.06 -27.02 -9.26
N ILE A 11 -20.38 -26.95 -9.57
CA ILE A 11 -21.03 -25.73 -10.04
C ILE A 11 -21.01 -24.65 -8.94
N LEU A 12 -21.31 -25.02 -7.70
CA LEU A 12 -21.26 -24.09 -6.56
C LEU A 12 -19.84 -23.56 -6.35
N LEU A 13 -18.84 -24.43 -6.38
CA LEU A 13 -17.42 -24.05 -6.25
C LEU A 13 -17.01 -23.08 -7.35
N ARG A 14 -17.38 -23.36 -8.60
CA ARG A 14 -17.11 -22.48 -9.76
C ARG A 14 -17.78 -21.11 -9.60
N ARG A 15 -19.02 -21.06 -9.09
CA ARG A 15 -19.73 -19.80 -8.81
C ARG A 15 -19.02 -18.99 -7.72
N GLN A 16 -18.58 -19.62 -6.64
CA GLN A 16 -17.85 -18.95 -5.56
C GLN A 16 -16.49 -18.43 -6.06
N TRP A 17 -15.78 -19.25 -6.83
CA TRP A 17 -14.53 -18.84 -7.46
C TRP A 17 -14.68 -17.62 -8.39
N GLN A 18 -15.72 -17.61 -9.20
CA GLN A 18 -16.02 -16.45 -10.06
C GLN A 18 -16.36 -15.18 -9.25
N LYS A 19 -17.07 -15.32 -8.12
CA LYS A 19 -17.34 -14.18 -7.21
C LYS A 19 -16.04 -13.65 -6.60
N LEU A 20 -15.18 -14.54 -6.15
CA LEU A 20 -13.87 -14.19 -5.60
C LEU A 20 -13.00 -13.46 -6.64
N LEU A 21 -12.90 -13.98 -7.85
CA LEU A 21 -12.16 -13.32 -8.94
C LEU A 21 -12.75 -11.95 -9.28
N LYS A 22 -14.08 -11.81 -9.36
CA LYS A 22 -14.73 -10.51 -9.57
C LYS A 22 -14.45 -9.52 -8.43
N PHE A 23 -14.38 -9.99 -7.21
CA PHE A 23 -14.03 -9.17 -6.05
C PHE A 23 -12.56 -8.72 -6.11
N LEU A 24 -11.64 -9.65 -6.36
CA LEU A 24 -10.19 -9.37 -6.40
C LEU A 24 -9.81 -8.45 -7.57
N PHE A 25 -10.35 -8.68 -8.75
CA PHE A 25 -10.03 -7.95 -9.97
C PHE A 25 -11.06 -6.86 -10.33
N LEU A 26 -11.70 -6.26 -9.32
CA LEU A 26 -12.59 -5.13 -9.54
C LEU A 26 -11.79 -3.95 -10.11
N PRO A 27 -12.16 -3.39 -11.29
CA PRO A 27 -11.41 -2.31 -11.90
C PRO A 27 -11.33 -1.07 -11.00
N GLU A 28 -10.12 -0.53 -10.83
CA GLU A 28 -9.82 0.65 -10.00
C GLU A 28 -8.96 1.66 -10.77
N THR A 29 -8.95 2.90 -10.29
CA THR A 29 -8.05 3.94 -10.77
C THR A 29 -6.73 3.89 -10.00
N ASP A 30 -5.68 4.49 -10.53
CA ASP A 30 -4.36 4.52 -9.90
C ASP A 30 -4.18 5.60 -8.82
N THR A 31 -5.24 6.32 -8.45
CA THR A 31 -5.19 7.37 -7.41
C THR A 31 -4.77 6.81 -6.04
N TRP A 32 -5.24 5.61 -5.70
CA TRP A 32 -4.83 4.96 -4.44
C TRP A 32 -3.33 4.65 -4.43
N LEU A 33 -2.78 4.27 -5.58
CA LEU A 33 -1.36 3.97 -5.74
C LEU A 33 -0.50 5.23 -5.60
N ALA A 34 -0.98 6.39 -6.10
CA ALA A 34 -0.32 7.67 -5.88
C ALA A 34 -0.27 8.05 -4.40
N VAL A 35 -1.40 7.94 -3.68
CA VAL A 35 -1.45 8.16 -2.22
C VAL A 35 -0.49 7.22 -1.50
N PHE A 36 -0.48 5.96 -1.90
CA PHE A 36 0.40 4.94 -1.31
C PHE A 36 1.87 5.27 -1.56
N ARG A 37 2.26 5.56 -2.81
CA ARG A 37 3.65 5.91 -3.17
C ARG A 37 4.14 7.16 -2.46
N ILE A 38 3.37 8.26 -2.51
CA ILE A 38 3.74 9.52 -1.85
C ILE A 38 3.85 9.33 -0.35
N GLY A 39 2.87 8.64 0.26
CA GLY A 39 2.88 8.35 1.68
C GLY A 39 4.06 7.49 2.10
N MET A 40 4.39 6.45 1.33
CA MET A 40 5.57 5.62 1.61
C MET A 40 6.89 6.35 1.34
N GLY A 41 6.96 7.20 0.34
CA GLY A 41 8.09 8.10 0.13
C GLY A 41 8.33 9.02 1.34
N LEU A 42 7.26 9.63 1.87
CA LEU A 42 7.32 10.42 3.11
C LEU A 42 7.77 9.58 4.30
N GLN A 43 7.26 8.37 4.44
CA GLN A 43 7.63 7.43 5.49
C GLN A 43 9.12 7.09 5.47
N VAL A 44 9.67 6.78 4.27
CA VAL A 44 11.11 6.46 4.10
C VAL A 44 11.98 7.67 4.42
N VAL A 45 11.61 8.88 3.94
CA VAL A 45 12.32 10.11 4.26
C VAL A 45 12.28 10.40 5.76
N ALA A 46 11.10 10.30 6.38
CA ALA A 46 10.98 10.51 7.82
C ALA A 46 11.83 9.49 8.60
N TYR A 47 11.76 8.21 8.26
CA TYR A 47 12.57 7.15 8.88
C TYR A 47 14.07 7.46 8.80
N ALA A 48 14.58 7.79 7.61
CA ALA A 48 15.99 8.13 7.44
C ALA A 48 16.40 9.39 8.22
N LEU A 49 15.56 10.41 8.27
CA LEU A 49 15.84 11.65 9.01
C LEU A 49 15.77 11.46 10.53
N PHE A 50 14.82 10.70 11.04
CA PHE A 50 14.72 10.40 12.47
C PHE A 50 15.90 9.58 12.98
N LEU A 51 16.43 8.67 12.16
CA LEU A 51 17.60 7.86 12.51
C LEU A 51 18.93 8.55 12.22
N ARG A 52 18.95 9.76 11.67
CA ARG A 52 20.19 10.43 11.23
C ARG A 52 21.25 10.52 12.33
N SER A 53 20.87 10.98 13.52
CA SER A 53 21.78 11.14 14.66
C SER A 53 22.28 9.81 15.22
N ASP A 54 21.43 8.79 15.16
CA ASP A 54 21.66 7.52 15.81
C ASP A 54 22.11 6.42 14.85
N TRP A 55 22.12 6.70 13.53
CA TRP A 55 22.42 5.71 12.49
C TRP A 55 23.76 4.99 12.72
N HIS A 56 24.82 5.74 12.94
CA HIS A 56 26.14 5.14 13.19
C HIS A 56 26.25 4.49 14.56
N SER A 57 25.61 5.07 15.59
CA SER A 57 25.61 4.49 16.93
C SER A 57 24.81 3.17 17.00
N LEU A 58 23.80 3.01 16.16
CA LEU A 58 22.98 1.79 16.10
C LEU A 58 23.62 0.69 15.24
N PHE A 59 24.25 1.07 14.12
CA PHE A 59 24.64 0.12 13.08
C PHE A 59 26.16 -0.06 12.90
N SER A 60 27.02 0.75 13.55
CA SER A 60 28.47 0.57 13.51
C SER A 60 28.92 -0.42 14.58
N THR A 61 29.95 -1.20 14.26
CA THR A 61 30.61 -2.10 15.24
C THR A 61 31.32 -1.33 16.36
N THR A 62 31.73 -0.07 16.10
CA THR A 62 32.32 0.86 17.08
C THR A 62 31.26 1.69 17.81
N GLY A 63 29.98 1.51 17.47
CA GLY A 63 28.85 2.25 18.02
C GLY A 63 28.67 2.02 19.53
N LYS A 64 28.23 3.06 20.23
CA LYS A 64 27.93 3.01 21.68
C LYS A 64 26.52 2.46 21.98
N GLY A 65 25.95 1.70 21.06
CA GLY A 65 24.63 1.09 21.25
C GLY A 65 24.63 0.05 22.36
N LEU A 66 23.48 -0.14 23.02
CA LEU A 66 23.27 -1.18 24.03
C LEU A 66 23.50 -2.61 23.50
N VAL A 67 23.29 -2.81 22.20
CA VAL A 67 23.49 -4.08 21.50
C VAL A 67 24.32 -3.77 20.25
N SER A 68 25.43 -4.49 20.06
CA SER A 68 26.19 -4.36 18.80
C SER A 68 25.39 -4.88 17.61
N ARG A 69 25.59 -4.27 16.44
CA ARG A 69 24.98 -4.74 15.19
C ARG A 69 25.25 -6.22 14.95
N GLU A 70 26.48 -6.68 15.19
CA GLU A 70 26.88 -8.08 14.98
C GLU A 70 26.08 -9.06 15.85
N LEU A 71 25.84 -8.70 17.10
CA LEU A 71 25.00 -9.51 17.99
C LEU A 71 23.54 -9.50 17.54
N GLY A 72 22.98 -8.33 17.15
CA GLY A 72 21.62 -8.23 16.61
C GLY A 72 21.45 -9.08 15.35
N GLU A 73 22.39 -8.98 14.42
CA GLU A 73 22.40 -9.76 13.17
C GLU A 73 22.60 -11.27 13.43
N ALA A 74 23.41 -11.64 14.41
CA ALA A 74 23.59 -13.04 14.80
C ALA A 74 22.28 -13.62 15.34
N ILE A 75 21.58 -12.91 16.24
CA ILE A 75 20.27 -13.32 16.76
C ILE A 75 19.24 -13.44 15.61
N ALA A 76 19.14 -12.43 14.76
CA ALA A 76 18.23 -12.43 13.61
C ALA A 76 18.55 -13.56 12.62
N SER A 77 19.81 -14.00 12.54
CA SER A 77 20.23 -15.10 11.66
C SER A 77 19.75 -16.47 12.13
N PHE A 78 19.43 -16.64 13.40
CA PHE A 78 18.82 -17.89 13.91
C PHE A 78 17.42 -18.11 13.34
N ASP A 79 16.62 -17.04 13.32
CA ASP A 79 15.24 -17.12 12.85
C ASP A 79 15.13 -16.97 11.33
N SER A 80 16.02 -16.14 10.73
CA SER A 80 15.91 -15.73 9.33
C SER A 80 17.29 -15.57 8.67
N PRO A 81 17.99 -16.69 8.37
CA PRO A 81 19.37 -16.63 7.86
C PRO A 81 19.50 -16.00 6.47
N LEU A 82 18.46 -16.05 5.65
CA LEU A 82 18.47 -15.57 4.24
C LEU A 82 18.02 -14.11 4.10
N ILE A 83 17.52 -13.48 5.17
CA ILE A 83 17.09 -12.08 5.09
C ILE A 83 18.32 -11.17 5.07
N PRO A 84 18.38 -10.20 4.11
CA PRO A 84 19.54 -9.33 3.97
C PRO A 84 19.73 -8.41 5.18
N LYS A 85 20.98 -8.14 5.53
CA LYS A 85 21.42 -7.34 6.67
C LYS A 85 22.44 -6.30 6.24
N LEU A 86 22.61 -5.22 7.01
CA LEU A 86 23.63 -4.19 6.72
C LEU A 86 25.03 -4.76 6.75
N GLY A 87 25.31 -5.76 7.58
CA GLY A 87 26.57 -6.48 7.61
C GLY A 87 26.99 -7.07 6.26
N TRP A 88 26.02 -7.52 5.43
CA TRP A 88 26.32 -7.98 4.07
C TRP A 88 26.82 -6.86 3.17
N LEU A 89 26.24 -5.64 3.30
CA LEU A 89 26.71 -4.46 2.56
C LEU A 89 28.11 -4.05 3.02
N VAL A 90 28.38 -4.12 4.34
CA VAL A 90 29.69 -3.83 4.92
C VAL A 90 30.74 -4.82 4.42
N LEU A 91 30.42 -6.12 4.38
CA LEU A 91 31.32 -7.13 3.83
C LEU A 91 31.62 -6.87 2.35
N LEU A 92 30.58 -6.56 1.55
CA LEU A 92 30.75 -6.21 0.13
C LEU A 92 31.61 -4.95 -0.03
N GLY A 93 31.39 -3.93 0.80
CA GLY A 93 32.18 -2.69 0.80
C GLY A 93 33.66 -2.93 1.10
N ARG A 94 33.97 -3.81 2.04
CA ARG A 94 35.35 -4.18 2.38
C ARG A 94 36.10 -4.79 1.19
N HIS A 95 35.44 -5.59 0.34
CA HIS A 95 36.05 -6.15 -0.86
C HIS A 95 36.47 -5.10 -1.89
N ILE A 96 35.84 -3.93 -1.88
CA ILE A 96 36.19 -2.80 -2.76
C ILE A 96 36.94 -1.69 -2.03
N GLY A 97 37.48 -1.97 -0.83
CA GLY A 97 38.30 -1.05 -0.04
C GLY A 97 37.54 0.03 0.71
N LEU A 98 36.21 -0.08 0.87
CA LEU A 98 35.42 0.89 1.64
C LEU A 98 35.37 0.51 3.13
N GLY A 99 35.59 1.50 4.00
CA GLY A 99 35.39 1.34 5.43
C GLY A 99 33.90 1.20 5.82
N GLU A 100 33.65 0.58 6.97
CA GLU A 100 32.30 0.34 7.50
C GLU A 100 31.47 1.63 7.60
N GLU A 101 32.03 2.69 8.20
CA GLU A 101 31.38 3.99 8.37
C GLU A 101 30.94 4.61 7.03
N THR A 102 31.78 4.46 5.99
CA THR A 102 31.46 4.93 4.64
C THR A 102 30.31 4.15 4.04
N VAL A 103 30.30 2.82 4.18
CA VAL A 103 29.22 1.95 3.66
C VAL A 103 27.90 2.28 4.35
N LEU A 104 27.90 2.45 5.67
CA LEU A 104 26.71 2.82 6.44
C LEU A 104 26.18 4.19 6.03
N SER A 105 27.08 5.18 5.82
CA SER A 105 26.72 6.52 5.35
C SER A 105 26.08 6.47 3.94
N ILE A 106 26.66 5.67 3.03
CA ILE A 106 26.11 5.46 1.69
C ILE A 106 24.73 4.80 1.76
N ALA A 107 24.57 3.78 2.59
CA ALA A 107 23.28 3.11 2.77
C ALA A 107 22.19 4.06 3.27
N TRP A 108 22.52 4.90 4.27
CA TRP A 108 21.63 5.94 4.79
C TRP A 108 21.27 6.99 3.72
N ALA A 109 22.27 7.53 3.02
CA ALA A 109 22.06 8.55 2.00
C ALA A 109 21.25 7.98 0.82
N CYS A 110 21.51 6.74 0.42
CA CYS A 110 20.74 6.04 -0.60
C CYS A 110 19.29 5.84 -0.17
N LEU A 111 19.03 5.40 1.06
CA LEU A 111 17.68 5.25 1.59
C LEU A 111 16.91 6.59 1.57
N LEU A 112 17.53 7.67 2.02
CA LEU A 112 16.97 9.02 1.98
C LEU A 112 16.66 9.46 0.55
N CYS A 113 17.60 9.24 -0.38
CA CYS A 113 17.44 9.58 -1.79
C CYS A 113 16.29 8.80 -2.43
N MET A 114 16.21 7.49 -2.16
CA MET A 114 15.11 6.65 -2.68
C MET A 114 13.74 7.08 -2.13
N GLY A 115 13.69 7.48 -0.86
CA GLY A 115 12.49 8.10 -0.28
C GLY A 115 12.08 9.38 -1.02
N GLY A 116 13.05 10.25 -1.31
CA GLY A 116 12.84 11.45 -2.12
C GLY A 116 12.37 11.14 -3.55
N CYS A 117 12.98 10.15 -4.19
CA CYS A 117 12.55 9.67 -5.51
C CYS A 117 11.11 9.15 -5.48
N LEU A 118 10.72 8.40 -4.46
CA LEU A 118 9.34 7.93 -4.28
C LEU A 118 8.36 9.10 -4.06
N LEU A 119 8.73 10.12 -3.28
CA LEU A 119 7.89 11.30 -3.08
C LEU A 119 7.61 12.01 -4.40
N LEU A 120 8.64 12.28 -5.19
CA LEU A 120 8.54 12.97 -6.47
C LEU A 120 7.94 12.07 -7.57
N GLY A 121 8.07 10.76 -7.41
CA GLY A 121 7.68 9.80 -8.44
C GLY A 121 8.70 9.68 -9.56
N LEU A 122 10.00 9.76 -9.21
CA LEU A 122 11.14 9.53 -10.09
C LEU A 122 11.64 8.11 -9.90
N PHE A 123 11.95 7.42 -11.00
CA PHE A 123 12.43 6.04 -10.95
C PHE A 123 11.60 5.15 -10.00
N CYS A 124 10.27 5.29 -10.06
CA CYS A 124 9.34 4.76 -9.05
C CYS A 124 9.61 3.30 -8.68
N ARG A 125 9.81 2.42 -9.67
CA ARG A 125 10.03 0.99 -9.41
C ARG A 125 11.42 0.68 -8.86
N PRO A 126 12.54 1.14 -9.46
CA PRO A 126 13.87 0.98 -8.87
C PRO A 126 13.94 1.58 -7.46
N ALA A 127 13.38 2.78 -7.25
CA ALA A 127 13.36 3.43 -5.94
C ALA A 127 12.61 2.60 -4.89
N ALA A 128 11.46 2.00 -5.26
CA ALA A 128 10.72 1.12 -4.35
C ALA A 128 11.50 -0.14 -3.99
N ILE A 129 12.19 -0.76 -4.96
CA ILE A 129 12.99 -1.97 -4.75
C ILE A 129 14.17 -1.66 -3.82
N ILE A 130 14.94 -0.60 -4.12
CA ILE A 130 16.12 -0.23 -3.34
C ILE A 130 15.71 0.22 -1.92
N ALA A 131 14.65 1.03 -1.80
CA ALA A 131 14.14 1.46 -0.50
C ALA A 131 13.69 0.27 0.35
N TRP A 132 12.97 -0.69 -0.24
CA TRP A 132 12.57 -1.91 0.45
C TRP A 132 13.77 -2.71 0.92
N PHE A 133 14.74 -2.95 0.03
CA PHE A 133 15.95 -3.73 0.35
C PHE A 133 16.76 -3.09 1.48
N LEU A 134 17.05 -1.79 1.38
CA LEU A 134 17.82 -1.06 2.40
C LEU A 134 17.08 -0.98 3.73
N HIS A 135 15.76 -0.79 3.70
CA HIS A 135 14.95 -0.78 4.92
C HIS A 135 14.96 -2.15 5.60
N VAL A 136 14.81 -3.25 4.85
CA VAL A 136 14.92 -4.61 5.39
C VAL A 136 16.30 -4.83 6.02
N CYS A 137 17.38 -4.44 5.32
CA CYS A 137 18.74 -4.52 5.88
C CYS A 137 18.86 -3.77 7.22
N ALA A 138 18.30 -2.56 7.30
CA ALA A 138 18.36 -1.75 8.52
C ALA A 138 17.51 -2.35 9.65
N ALA A 139 16.29 -2.78 9.35
CA ALA A 139 15.38 -3.36 10.33
C ALA A 139 15.94 -4.66 10.95
N GLU A 140 16.50 -5.55 10.11
CA GLU A 140 17.09 -6.80 10.55
C GLU A 140 18.41 -6.58 11.32
N SER A 141 19.22 -5.58 10.93
CA SER A 141 20.44 -5.22 11.65
C SER A 141 20.15 -4.48 12.96
N GLY A 142 19.01 -3.79 13.06
CA GLY A 142 18.50 -3.17 14.29
C GLY A 142 18.01 -4.17 15.32
N GLY A 143 17.70 -5.40 14.89
CA GLY A 143 17.36 -6.54 15.72
C GLY A 143 16.35 -6.24 16.83
N LEU A 144 16.80 -6.20 18.08
CA LEU A 144 15.98 -5.99 19.28
C LEU A 144 15.32 -4.59 19.35
N LEU A 145 15.74 -3.63 18.53
CA LEU A 145 15.18 -2.27 18.51
C LEU A 145 14.08 -2.12 17.47
N ALA A 146 13.93 -3.09 16.54
CA ALA A 146 12.86 -3.10 15.57
C ALA A 146 11.50 -3.26 16.26
N TYR A 147 10.50 -2.54 15.79
CA TYR A 147 9.14 -2.56 16.35
C TYR A 147 8.07 -2.55 15.24
N GLY A 148 6.80 -2.42 15.61
CA GLY A 148 5.70 -2.51 14.65
C GLY A 148 5.82 -1.60 13.43
N ALA A 149 6.46 -0.43 13.53
CA ALA A 149 6.69 0.45 12.38
C ALA A 149 7.54 -0.22 11.30
N ASP A 150 8.62 -0.89 11.69
CA ASP A 150 9.53 -1.57 10.75
C ASP A 150 8.82 -2.69 10.00
N ASN A 151 8.02 -3.50 10.72
CA ASN A 151 7.25 -4.57 10.11
C ASN A 151 6.23 -4.04 9.09
N PHE A 152 5.47 -3.02 9.46
CA PHE A 152 4.49 -2.43 8.54
C PHE A 152 5.14 -1.68 7.39
N MET A 153 6.27 -1.03 7.60
CA MET A 153 7.01 -0.36 6.54
C MET A 153 7.63 -1.37 5.57
N THR A 154 8.21 -2.46 6.05
CA THR A 154 8.72 -3.58 5.23
C THR A 154 7.61 -4.15 4.34
N MET A 155 6.46 -4.47 4.93
CA MET A 155 5.29 -4.98 4.21
C MET A 155 4.76 -3.97 3.17
N ALA A 156 4.65 -2.69 3.57
CA ALA A 156 4.14 -1.64 2.70
C ALA A 156 5.05 -1.38 1.51
N LEU A 157 6.36 -1.28 1.72
CA LEU A 157 7.34 -1.13 0.65
C LEU A 157 7.36 -2.34 -0.28
N PHE A 158 7.21 -3.56 0.25
CA PHE A 158 7.07 -4.77 -0.55
C PHE A 158 5.85 -4.70 -1.47
N TYR A 159 4.68 -4.31 -0.96
CA TYR A 159 3.51 -4.12 -1.79
C TYR A 159 3.69 -3.00 -2.82
N LEU A 160 4.35 -1.91 -2.44
CA LEU A 160 4.64 -0.82 -3.37
C LEU A 160 5.55 -1.29 -4.51
N MET A 161 6.59 -2.07 -4.20
CA MET A 161 7.51 -2.66 -5.18
C MET A 161 6.79 -3.54 -6.21
N LEU A 162 5.83 -4.36 -5.76
CA LEU A 162 5.06 -5.27 -6.61
C LEU A 162 3.92 -4.58 -7.36
N SER A 163 3.45 -3.43 -6.87
CA SER A 163 2.36 -2.67 -7.46
C SER A 163 2.71 -2.16 -8.86
N PRO A 164 1.71 -1.88 -9.72
CA PRO A 164 1.94 -1.42 -11.10
C PRO A 164 2.37 0.06 -11.16
N LEU A 165 3.56 0.37 -10.62
CA LEU A 165 4.21 1.68 -10.75
C LEU A 165 4.69 1.93 -12.20
N PRO A 166 4.88 3.19 -12.60
CA PRO A 166 4.55 4.46 -11.95
C PRO A 166 3.05 4.79 -12.01
N ASP A 167 2.50 5.58 -11.08
CA ASP A 167 1.13 6.11 -11.17
C ASP A 167 1.09 7.38 -12.04
N ARG A 168 -0.11 7.86 -12.40
CA ARG A 168 -0.30 9.04 -13.27
C ARG A 168 0.16 10.37 -12.67
N TYR A 169 0.35 10.44 -11.35
CA TYR A 169 0.84 11.64 -10.65
C TYR A 169 2.35 11.60 -10.41
N SER A 170 3.06 10.62 -10.95
CA SER A 170 4.52 10.52 -10.87
C SER A 170 5.18 11.35 -11.96
N VAL A 171 6.38 11.86 -11.69
CA VAL A 171 7.22 12.52 -12.70
C VAL A 171 7.58 11.55 -13.82
N ASP A 172 7.81 10.26 -13.51
CA ASP A 172 8.03 9.23 -14.52
C ASP A 172 6.90 9.14 -15.56
N SER A 173 5.63 9.28 -15.11
CA SER A 173 4.48 9.22 -16.02
C SER A 173 4.37 10.44 -16.90
N TRP A 174 4.93 11.56 -16.47
CA TRP A 174 4.98 12.81 -17.23
C TRP A 174 6.14 12.82 -18.24
N LEU A 175 7.31 12.29 -17.84
CA LEU A 175 8.49 12.22 -18.72
C LEU A 175 8.37 11.14 -19.81
N VAL A 176 7.83 9.99 -19.45
CA VAL A 176 7.66 8.86 -20.38
C VAL A 176 6.16 8.63 -20.55
N LYS A 177 5.68 8.73 -21.80
CA LYS A 177 4.28 8.46 -22.14
C LYS A 177 3.92 7.02 -21.73
N THR A 178 3.53 6.84 -20.47
CA THR A 178 3.29 5.52 -19.89
C THR A 178 2.08 4.85 -20.51
N ARG A 179 2.23 3.56 -20.82
CA ARG A 179 1.14 2.72 -21.33
C ARG A 179 -0.02 2.71 -20.32
N VAL A 180 -1.24 2.82 -20.81
CA VAL A 180 -2.45 2.72 -19.98
C VAL A 180 -2.41 1.40 -19.21
N LYS A 181 -2.46 1.51 -17.89
CA LYS A 181 -2.40 0.34 -17.00
C LYS A 181 -3.72 -0.41 -17.03
N ASP A 182 -3.65 -1.74 -16.84
CA ASP A 182 -4.84 -2.55 -16.67
C ASP A 182 -5.54 -2.17 -15.34
N PRO A 183 -6.77 -1.63 -15.39
CA PRO A 183 -7.53 -1.26 -14.20
C PRO A 183 -7.81 -2.44 -13.27
N ARG A 184 -7.82 -3.69 -13.81
CA ARG A 184 -8.04 -4.90 -13.02
C ARG A 184 -6.82 -5.23 -12.17
N LEU A 185 -5.61 -5.03 -12.70
CA LEU A 185 -4.37 -5.23 -11.95
C LEU A 185 -4.24 -4.19 -10.83
N LEU A 186 -4.62 -2.93 -11.10
CA LEU A 186 -4.71 -1.89 -10.07
C LEU A 186 -5.71 -2.28 -8.98
N GLY A 187 -6.87 -2.81 -9.36
CA GLY A 187 -7.88 -3.30 -8.44
C GLY A 187 -7.36 -4.46 -7.58
N PHE A 188 -6.67 -5.42 -8.19
CA PHE A 188 -6.10 -6.58 -7.49
C PHE A 188 -5.17 -6.15 -6.35
N TRP A 189 -4.17 -5.30 -6.64
CA TRP A 189 -3.22 -4.85 -5.61
C TRP A 189 -3.89 -4.05 -4.49
N ARG A 190 -4.86 -3.21 -4.83
CA ARG A 190 -5.66 -2.52 -3.81
C ARG A 190 -6.43 -3.49 -2.93
N ARG A 191 -7.04 -4.55 -3.52
CA ARG A 191 -7.75 -5.59 -2.75
C ARG A 191 -6.84 -6.38 -1.84
N VAL A 192 -5.64 -6.74 -2.31
CA VAL A 192 -4.62 -7.40 -1.47
C VAL A 192 -4.31 -6.54 -0.24
N LEU A 193 -4.05 -5.24 -0.44
CA LEU A 193 -3.80 -4.31 0.66
C LEU A 193 -5.01 -4.21 1.62
N GLN A 194 -6.22 -4.08 1.09
CA GLN A 194 -7.46 -3.99 1.88
C GLN A 194 -7.70 -5.23 2.74
N VAL A 195 -7.55 -6.42 2.14
CA VAL A 195 -7.75 -7.69 2.83
C VAL A 195 -6.68 -7.90 3.89
N HIS A 196 -5.43 -7.57 3.59
CA HIS A 196 -4.35 -7.67 4.57
C HIS A 196 -4.61 -6.77 5.79
N LEU A 197 -5.00 -5.52 5.58
CA LEU A 197 -5.37 -4.63 6.70
C LEU A 197 -6.53 -5.16 7.52
N CYS A 198 -7.52 -5.79 6.89
CA CYS A 198 -8.60 -6.44 7.62
C CYS A 198 -8.08 -7.56 8.54
N PHE A 199 -7.10 -8.36 8.09
CA PHE A 199 -6.46 -9.36 8.94
C PHE A 199 -5.65 -8.73 10.07
N VAL A 200 -4.84 -7.70 9.77
CA VAL A 200 -4.05 -6.99 10.80
C VAL A 200 -4.94 -6.47 11.92
N TYR A 201 -6.02 -5.76 11.60
CA TYR A 201 -6.91 -5.22 12.62
C TYR A 201 -7.72 -6.30 13.34
N PHE A 202 -8.19 -7.30 12.62
CA PHE A 202 -8.95 -8.39 13.23
C PHE A 202 -8.12 -9.15 14.25
N PHE A 203 -6.94 -9.62 13.89
CA PHE A 203 -6.08 -10.37 14.79
C PHE A 203 -5.49 -9.49 15.90
N GLY A 204 -5.15 -8.23 15.59
CA GLY A 204 -4.74 -7.26 16.60
C GLY A 204 -5.83 -6.98 17.63
N GLY A 205 -7.06 -6.78 17.19
CA GLY A 205 -8.22 -6.58 18.05
C GLY A 205 -8.57 -7.85 18.85
N LEU A 206 -8.50 -9.02 18.22
CA LEU A 206 -8.75 -10.30 18.89
C LEU A 206 -7.73 -10.56 20.01
N ALA A 207 -6.45 -10.34 19.73
CA ALA A 207 -5.40 -10.48 20.75
C ALA A 207 -5.61 -9.53 21.93
N LYS A 208 -6.06 -8.30 21.67
CA LYS A 208 -6.42 -7.34 22.72
C LYS A 208 -7.65 -7.77 23.50
N LEU A 209 -8.69 -8.25 22.82
CA LEU A 209 -9.94 -8.68 23.44
C LEU A 209 -9.74 -9.84 24.43
N LEU A 210 -8.80 -10.75 24.13
CA LEU A 210 -8.45 -11.86 25.00
C LEU A 210 -7.64 -11.43 26.23
N GLY A 211 -7.09 -10.21 26.25
CA GLY A 211 -6.31 -9.69 27.35
C GLY A 211 -7.14 -8.88 28.35
N SER A 212 -7.29 -9.34 29.60
CA SER A 212 -8.07 -8.65 30.66
C SER A 212 -7.64 -7.21 30.91
N GLY A 213 -6.37 -6.88 30.69
CA GLY A 213 -5.82 -5.52 30.85
C GLY A 213 -6.38 -4.48 29.87
N TRP A 214 -7.02 -4.89 28.78
CA TRP A 214 -7.71 -3.98 27.87
C TRP A 214 -9.10 -3.62 28.38
N TRP A 215 -9.76 -4.54 29.12
CA TRP A 215 -11.08 -4.32 29.70
C TRP A 215 -11.07 -3.35 30.87
N ASN A 216 -10.02 -3.43 31.71
CA ASN A 216 -9.86 -2.56 32.88
C ASN A 216 -8.96 -1.35 32.64
N GLY A 217 -8.44 -1.18 31.41
CA GLY A 217 -7.59 -0.06 31.02
C GLY A 217 -6.13 -0.15 31.49
N SER A 218 -5.73 -1.22 32.21
CA SER A 218 -4.37 -1.35 32.75
C SER A 218 -3.30 -1.50 31.64
N ASN A 219 -3.64 -2.16 30.53
CA ASN A 219 -2.72 -2.25 29.39
C ASN A 219 -2.51 -0.87 28.72
N LEU A 220 -3.58 -0.09 28.58
CA LEU A 220 -3.48 1.27 28.06
C LEU A 220 -2.66 2.18 28.99
N TRP A 221 -2.92 2.09 30.30
CA TRP A 221 -2.13 2.78 31.31
C TRP A 221 -0.63 2.45 31.19
N ARG A 222 -0.28 1.16 31.22
CA ARG A 222 1.11 0.70 31.12
C ARG A 222 1.78 1.16 29.83
N SER A 223 1.06 1.15 28.70
CA SER A 223 1.59 1.61 27.41
C SER A 223 1.92 3.10 27.41
N LEU A 224 1.14 3.93 28.12
CA LEU A 224 1.30 5.37 28.17
C LEU A 224 2.35 5.86 29.18
N ILE A 225 2.69 5.04 30.21
CA ILE A 225 3.70 5.42 31.22
C ILE A 225 5.05 4.75 31.03
N ARG A 226 5.16 3.76 30.13
CA ARG A 226 6.38 2.99 29.93
C ARG A 226 7.40 3.80 29.12
N PRO A 227 8.63 4.02 29.62
CA PRO A 227 9.68 4.57 28.79
C PRO A 227 9.99 3.71 27.57
N PRO A 228 10.31 4.26 26.41
CA PRO A 228 10.42 5.69 26.09
C PRO A 228 9.09 6.35 25.66
N PHE A 229 7.95 5.68 25.81
CA PHE A 229 6.63 6.08 25.29
C PHE A 229 5.82 6.96 26.26
N ASN A 230 6.44 7.47 27.33
CA ASN A 230 5.82 8.23 28.41
C ASN A 230 5.77 9.75 28.14
N LEU A 231 5.22 10.18 27.01
CA LEU A 231 5.08 11.62 26.69
C LEU A 231 4.03 12.31 27.57
N LEU A 232 3.02 11.59 28.06
CA LEU A 232 2.00 12.12 28.95
C LEU A 232 2.44 12.00 30.41
N SER A 233 2.24 13.10 31.19
CA SER A 233 2.51 13.02 32.62
C SER A 233 1.55 12.08 33.32
N PRO A 234 2.00 11.31 34.33
CA PRO A 234 1.14 10.45 35.12
C PRO A 234 -0.04 11.16 35.78
N ASP A 235 0.10 12.44 36.13
CA ASP A 235 -0.96 13.26 36.74
C ASP A 235 -2.13 13.47 35.77
N ILE A 236 -1.86 13.69 34.49
CA ILE A 236 -2.90 13.79 33.45
C ILE A 236 -3.64 12.46 33.36
N LEU A 237 -2.92 11.34 33.31
CA LEU A 237 -3.52 10.02 33.20
C LEU A 237 -4.37 9.69 34.43
N LEU A 238 -3.95 10.09 35.63
CA LEU A 238 -4.71 9.90 36.87
C LEU A 238 -6.03 10.66 36.84
N ARG A 239 -6.06 11.87 36.27
CA ARG A 239 -7.33 12.63 36.11
C ARG A 239 -8.32 11.89 35.21
N PHE A 240 -7.84 11.19 34.20
CA PHE A 240 -8.65 10.46 33.21
C PHE A 240 -8.69 8.95 33.47
N LYS A 241 -8.33 8.46 34.65
CA LYS A 241 -8.23 7.01 34.96
C LYS A 241 -9.50 6.21 34.60
N TYR A 242 -10.67 6.79 34.79
CA TYR A 242 -11.95 6.14 34.46
C TYR A 242 -12.25 6.09 32.96
N ALA A 243 -11.59 6.92 32.15
CA ALA A 243 -11.71 6.89 30.69
C ALA A 243 -10.87 5.74 30.07
N LEU A 244 -9.80 5.30 30.74
CA LEU A 244 -8.90 4.28 30.19
C LEU A 244 -9.57 2.93 29.88
N PRO A 245 -10.46 2.37 30.74
CA PRO A 245 -11.23 1.18 30.39
C PRO A 245 -12.12 1.40 29.16
N VAL A 246 -12.82 2.53 29.10
CA VAL A 246 -13.71 2.86 27.97
C VAL A 246 -12.90 2.96 26.67
N LEU A 247 -11.74 3.63 26.70
CA LEU A 247 -10.84 3.74 25.54
C LEU A 247 -10.29 2.37 25.16
N GLY A 248 -9.86 1.54 26.11
CA GLY A 248 -9.36 0.19 25.87
C GLY A 248 -10.39 -0.68 25.15
N ILE A 249 -11.63 -0.71 25.65
CA ILE A 249 -12.75 -1.42 25.04
C ILE A 249 -13.07 -0.86 23.65
N SER A 250 -13.09 0.47 23.51
CA SER A 250 -13.35 1.12 22.21
C SER A 250 -12.31 0.74 21.15
N ILE A 251 -11.03 0.69 21.52
CA ILE A 251 -9.95 0.23 20.62
C ILE A 251 -10.22 -1.21 20.16
N CYS A 252 -10.52 -2.12 21.09
CA CYS A 252 -10.83 -3.52 20.75
C CYS A 252 -12.02 -3.61 19.76
N LEU A 253 -13.10 -2.89 20.03
CA LEU A 253 -14.31 -2.89 19.19
C LEU A 253 -14.05 -2.29 17.80
N ILE A 254 -13.29 -1.20 17.72
CA ILE A 254 -12.92 -0.58 16.44
C ILE A 254 -12.08 -1.52 15.61
N GLU A 255 -11.08 -2.19 16.19
CA GLU A 255 -10.21 -3.12 15.47
C GLU A 255 -10.94 -4.39 15.03
N ILE A 256 -11.72 -5.04 15.90
CA ILE A 256 -12.49 -6.25 15.54
C ILE A 256 -13.59 -5.92 14.53
N GLY A 257 -14.24 -4.76 14.66
CA GLY A 257 -15.27 -4.33 13.73
C GLY A 257 -14.74 -3.88 12.37
N TYR A 258 -13.44 -3.59 12.28
CA TYR A 258 -12.83 -3.07 11.04
C TYR A 258 -13.13 -3.92 9.81
N PRO A 259 -12.90 -5.25 9.77
CA PRO A 259 -13.11 -6.07 8.59
C PRO A 259 -14.57 -6.15 8.11
N VAL A 260 -15.52 -5.69 8.91
CA VAL A 260 -16.93 -5.63 8.54
C VAL A 260 -17.32 -4.21 8.14
N PHE A 261 -17.14 -3.26 9.04
CA PHE A 261 -17.70 -1.91 8.88
C PHE A 261 -16.96 -1.05 7.86
N ILE A 262 -15.67 -1.33 7.58
CA ILE A 262 -14.90 -0.59 6.57
C ILE A 262 -15.38 -0.89 5.13
N TRP A 263 -16.02 -2.03 4.89
CA TRP A 263 -16.56 -2.39 3.57
C TRP A 263 -17.94 -1.80 3.32
N ILE A 264 -18.72 -1.52 4.36
CA ILE A 264 -20.06 -0.98 4.26
C ILE A 264 -19.98 0.51 3.93
N LYS A 265 -20.54 0.95 2.80
CA LYS A 265 -20.45 2.34 2.31
C LYS A 265 -20.94 3.38 3.32
N LYS A 266 -21.96 3.06 4.13
CA LYS A 266 -22.54 3.97 5.13
C LYS A 266 -21.62 4.20 6.34
N THR A 267 -20.91 3.15 6.79
CA THR A 267 -20.06 3.19 8.00
C THR A 267 -18.59 3.42 7.68
N ARG A 268 -18.16 3.23 6.42
CA ARG A 268 -16.76 3.36 6.00
C ARG A 268 -16.10 4.65 6.42
N PHE A 269 -16.77 5.78 6.19
CA PHE A 269 -16.21 7.09 6.55
C PHE A 269 -15.95 7.20 8.05
N LEU A 270 -16.97 6.85 8.86
CA LEU A 270 -16.86 6.89 10.33
C LEU A 270 -15.74 5.96 10.80
N TRP A 271 -15.70 4.71 10.29
CA TRP A 271 -14.69 3.74 10.70
C TRP A 271 -13.27 4.18 10.32
N LEU A 272 -13.10 4.75 9.12
CA LEU A 272 -11.82 5.29 8.70
C LEU A 272 -11.38 6.45 9.61
N VAL A 273 -12.28 7.38 9.94
CA VAL A 273 -11.97 8.49 10.86
C VAL A 273 -11.56 7.96 12.23
N CYS A 274 -12.28 6.99 12.80
CA CYS A 274 -11.94 6.39 14.09
C CYS A 274 -10.54 5.75 14.07
N ILE A 275 -10.21 4.99 13.02
CA ILE A 275 -8.89 4.34 12.87
C ILE A 275 -7.78 5.39 12.71
N LEU A 276 -7.99 6.40 11.87
CA LEU A 276 -7.00 7.48 11.69
C LEU A 276 -6.78 8.25 12.99
N ALA A 277 -7.86 8.60 13.69
CA ALA A 277 -7.78 9.27 14.98
C ALA A 277 -7.05 8.44 16.04
N MET A 278 -7.29 7.12 16.08
CA MET A 278 -6.58 6.19 16.95
C MET A 278 -5.07 6.22 16.68
N HIS A 279 -4.64 6.15 15.40
CA HIS A 279 -3.21 6.19 15.09
C HIS A 279 -2.58 7.56 15.34
N VAL A 280 -3.29 8.64 15.07
CA VAL A 280 -2.83 9.99 15.44
C VAL A 280 -2.67 10.10 16.96
N ALA A 281 -3.60 9.57 17.74
CA ALA A 281 -3.50 9.55 19.19
C ALA A 281 -2.26 8.74 19.66
N ILE A 282 -2.01 7.56 19.10
CA ILE A 282 -0.80 6.77 19.37
C ILE A 282 0.47 7.58 19.07
N GLY A 283 0.53 8.23 17.90
CA GLY A 283 1.66 9.09 17.54
C GLY A 283 1.90 10.20 18.57
N LEU A 284 0.86 10.94 18.93
CA LEU A 284 0.97 12.12 19.80
C LEU A 284 1.17 11.78 21.27
N THR A 285 0.56 10.69 21.77
CA THR A 285 0.61 10.35 23.21
C THR A 285 1.80 9.46 23.56
N MET A 286 2.28 8.65 22.60
CA MET A 286 3.36 7.70 22.80
C MET A 286 4.65 8.07 22.04
N GLY A 287 4.64 9.11 21.20
CA GLY A 287 5.79 9.46 20.35
C GLY A 287 6.06 8.49 19.20
N MET A 288 5.14 7.56 18.92
CA MET A 288 5.30 6.55 17.87
C MET A 288 4.90 7.12 16.48
N TYR A 289 5.56 8.21 16.08
CA TYR A 289 5.19 8.97 14.87
C TYR A 289 5.32 8.15 13.59
N LEU A 290 6.40 7.37 13.45
CA LEU A 290 6.61 6.53 12.26
C LEU A 290 5.57 5.41 12.15
N PHE A 291 5.20 4.81 13.28
CA PHE A 291 4.13 3.81 13.32
C PHE A 291 2.78 4.44 12.94
N ALA A 292 2.46 5.58 13.51
CA ALA A 292 1.22 6.30 13.19
C ALA A 292 1.18 6.66 11.70
N LEU A 293 2.27 7.19 11.15
CA LEU A 293 2.35 7.61 9.74
C LEU A 293 2.13 6.44 8.79
N VAL A 294 2.84 5.31 8.97
CA VAL A 294 2.67 4.15 8.08
C VAL A 294 1.26 3.60 8.13
N MET A 295 0.64 3.52 9.31
CA MET A 295 -0.73 3.02 9.44
C MET A 295 -1.76 3.98 8.84
N ILE A 296 -1.55 5.30 8.96
CA ILE A 296 -2.38 6.31 8.30
C ILE A 296 -2.28 6.17 6.77
N VAL A 297 -1.07 6.06 6.24
CA VAL A 297 -0.82 5.89 4.79
C VAL A 297 -1.50 4.64 4.25
N LEU A 298 -1.35 3.50 4.94
CA LEU A 298 -1.96 2.23 4.56
C LEU A 298 -3.49 2.33 4.50
N ASN A 299 -4.11 2.92 5.52
CA ASN A 299 -5.56 3.09 5.60
C ASN A 299 -6.09 4.05 4.53
N LEU A 300 -5.41 5.18 4.30
CA LEU A 300 -5.79 6.15 3.26
C LEU A 300 -5.65 5.54 1.85
N ALA A 301 -4.58 4.83 1.57
CA ALA A 301 -4.39 4.15 0.28
C ALA A 301 -5.45 3.07 0.07
N ALA A 302 -5.72 2.24 1.09
CA ALA A 302 -6.67 1.14 0.98
C ALA A 302 -8.12 1.62 0.85
N PHE A 303 -8.57 2.53 1.72
CA PHE A 303 -9.99 2.88 1.87
C PHE A 303 -10.30 4.38 1.75
N GLY A 304 -9.30 5.28 1.84
CA GLY A 304 -9.51 6.73 1.79
C GLY A 304 -9.90 7.25 0.41
N VAL A 305 -9.34 6.66 -0.64
CA VAL A 305 -9.60 7.08 -2.02
C VAL A 305 -11.00 6.68 -2.47
N GLY A 306 -11.76 7.65 -2.98
CA GLY A 306 -13.14 7.44 -3.47
C GLY A 306 -14.22 7.55 -2.38
N ILE A 307 -13.88 7.99 -1.17
CA ILE A 307 -14.86 8.36 -0.16
C ILE A 307 -15.51 9.69 -0.56
N ARG A 308 -16.86 9.69 -0.60
CA ARG A 308 -17.62 10.93 -0.66
C ARG A 308 -17.72 11.49 0.75
N VAL A 309 -17.10 12.65 0.99
CA VAL A 309 -17.24 13.36 2.26
C VAL A 309 -18.67 13.91 2.31
N PRO A 310 -19.49 13.57 3.34
CA PRO A 310 -20.90 13.92 3.36
C PRO A 310 -21.19 15.42 3.37
N PHE A 311 -20.18 16.26 3.67
CA PHE A 311 -20.31 17.71 3.75
C PHE A 311 -19.76 18.48 2.52
N ILE A 312 -19.09 17.82 1.59
CA ILE A 312 -18.56 18.46 0.38
C ILE A 312 -19.49 18.10 -0.78
N ARG A 313 -20.27 19.09 -1.25
CA ARG A 313 -21.01 18.97 -2.53
C ARG A 313 -19.98 18.77 -3.64
N ASP A 314 -20.10 17.66 -4.38
CA ASP A 314 -19.31 17.46 -5.61
C ASP A 314 -19.52 18.67 -6.52
N PRO A 315 -18.49 19.38 -6.98
CA PRO A 315 -18.65 20.30 -8.08
C PRO A 315 -19.13 19.47 -9.27
N ALA A 316 -20.32 19.82 -9.77
CA ALA A 316 -20.99 19.11 -10.85
C ALA A 316 -20.03 18.97 -12.06
N GLY A 317 -19.50 17.78 -12.32
CA GLY A 317 -18.69 17.54 -13.50
C GLY A 317 -17.92 16.22 -13.60
N SER A 318 -17.49 15.62 -12.50
CA SER A 318 -16.51 14.51 -12.56
C SER A 318 -17.09 13.12 -12.86
N THR A 319 -18.39 12.90 -12.75
CA THR A 319 -18.98 11.56 -12.88
C THR A 319 -19.50 11.21 -14.28
N ARG A 320 -19.53 12.15 -15.22
CA ARG A 320 -20.07 11.90 -16.58
C ARG A 320 -19.13 11.08 -17.46
N HIS A 321 -17.81 11.24 -17.32
CA HIS A 321 -16.85 10.56 -18.22
C HIS A 321 -16.68 9.06 -17.95
N VAL A 322 -16.83 8.59 -16.71
CA VAL A 322 -16.68 7.16 -16.39
C VAL A 322 -17.93 6.37 -16.79
N ARG A 323 -19.13 6.96 -16.69
CA ARG A 323 -20.38 6.30 -17.11
C ARG A 323 -20.53 6.17 -18.62
N SER A 324 -20.01 7.09 -19.41
CA SER A 324 -20.07 7.05 -20.87
C SER A 324 -19.17 5.94 -21.44
N PHE A 325 -18.01 5.70 -20.84
CA PHE A 325 -17.09 4.64 -21.27
C PHE A 325 -17.67 3.23 -21.05
N PHE A 326 -18.44 3.01 -19.98
CA PHE A 326 -19.09 1.72 -19.69
C PHE A 326 -20.38 1.50 -20.46
N ARG A 327 -21.09 2.58 -20.89
CA ARG A 327 -22.33 2.45 -21.65
C ARG A 327 -22.09 2.07 -23.12
N SER A 328 -20.95 2.43 -23.68
CA SER A 328 -20.58 2.13 -25.06
C SER A 328 -20.18 0.67 -25.30
N ARG A 329 -19.85 -0.10 -24.27
CA ARG A 329 -19.42 -1.50 -24.40
C ARG A 329 -20.50 -2.57 -24.09
N ASN A 330 -21.63 -2.16 -23.57
CA ASN A 330 -22.72 -3.07 -23.17
C ASN A 330 -23.99 -2.92 -24.02
N SER A 331 -23.93 -2.29 -25.19
CA SER A 331 -25.02 -2.36 -26.16
C SER A 331 -24.92 -3.70 -26.89
N PRO A 332 -25.94 -4.56 -26.84
CA PRO A 332 -25.97 -5.76 -27.66
C PRO A 332 -25.97 -5.35 -29.14
N PRO A 333 -25.29 -6.09 -30.02
CA PRO A 333 -25.35 -5.82 -31.45
C PRO A 333 -26.80 -5.98 -31.93
N ASN A 334 -27.31 -4.94 -32.59
CA ASN A 334 -28.62 -4.94 -33.20
C ASN A 334 -28.77 -6.18 -34.13
N ALA A 335 -29.65 -7.06 -33.78
CA ALA A 335 -30.08 -8.18 -34.63
C ALA A 335 -31.04 -7.66 -35.70
N SER A 336 -30.51 -7.04 -36.75
CA SER A 336 -31.21 -6.86 -38.00
C SER A 336 -30.19 -6.61 -39.12
N GLY A 337 -29.63 -7.68 -39.60
CA GLY A 337 -28.73 -7.68 -40.75
C GLY A 337 -28.89 -9.02 -41.48
N ARG A 338 -29.75 -9.02 -42.52
CA ARG A 338 -29.91 -10.13 -43.46
C ARG A 338 -28.58 -10.61 -44.01
N TRP A 339 -28.40 -11.91 -44.00
CA TRP A 339 -27.34 -12.61 -44.72
C TRP A 339 -27.46 -12.35 -46.22
N GLY A 340 -26.54 -11.58 -46.81
CA GLY A 340 -26.35 -11.42 -48.25
C GLY A 340 -25.04 -12.15 -48.61
N LEU A 341 -25.17 -13.18 -49.41
CA LEU A 341 -24.10 -13.96 -50.05
C LEU A 341 -23.26 -13.07 -50.99
N PRO A 342 -21.98 -13.31 -51.18
CA PRO A 342 -21.15 -12.56 -52.11
C PRO A 342 -21.46 -12.99 -53.55
N ARG A 343 -21.85 -12.03 -54.41
CA ARG A 343 -21.94 -12.21 -55.85
C ARG A 343 -20.53 -12.06 -56.46
N ARG A 344 -20.25 -13.03 -57.29
CA ARG A 344 -19.09 -13.20 -58.17
C ARG A 344 -18.90 -12.00 -59.11
N LEU A 345 -17.61 -11.69 -59.36
CA LEU A 345 -17.07 -10.97 -60.47
C LEU A 345 -17.62 -11.47 -61.86
N VAL A 346 -18.16 -10.55 -62.63
CA VAL A 346 -18.22 -10.69 -64.11
C VAL A 346 -17.96 -9.29 -64.68
N SER A 347 -16.86 -9.16 -65.34
CA SER A 347 -16.60 -8.11 -66.34
C SER A 347 -17.32 -8.49 -67.66
N PRO A 348 -17.74 -7.53 -68.49
CA PRO A 348 -17.05 -7.33 -69.75
C PRO A 348 -16.89 -5.86 -70.17
N GLU A 349 -15.78 -5.62 -70.82
CA GLU A 349 -15.53 -4.61 -71.85
C GLU A 349 -16.44 -4.81 -73.10
N PRO A 350 -16.37 -4.00 -74.21
CA PRO A 350 -15.95 -2.63 -74.43
C PRO A 350 -16.87 -1.87 -75.44
N CYS A 351 -16.42 -0.76 -75.96
CA CYS A 351 -16.75 -0.04 -77.21
C CYS A 351 -17.29 1.39 -76.97
N ALA A 352 -16.76 2.39 -77.47
CA ALA A 352 -16.00 2.88 -78.60
C ALA A 352 -16.50 4.29 -78.95
N LYS A 353 -15.57 5.12 -79.35
CA LYS A 353 -15.70 6.31 -80.27
C LYS A 353 -16.46 7.53 -79.71
N ALA A 354 -16.08 8.73 -79.92
CA ALA A 354 -15.19 9.40 -80.90
C ALA A 354 -14.97 10.86 -80.46
N GLU A 355 -13.87 11.36 -80.93
CA GLU A 355 -13.60 12.67 -81.53
C GLU A 355 -13.29 13.88 -80.66
N ALA A 356 -12.04 14.25 -80.82
CA ALA A 356 -11.51 15.62 -80.72
C ALA A 356 -12.19 16.60 -81.69
N PRO A 357 -12.01 17.91 -81.63
CA PRO A 357 -10.70 18.52 -81.67
C PRO A 357 -10.52 19.97 -81.08
N THR A 358 -9.24 20.31 -80.85
CA THR A 358 -8.52 21.51 -81.31
C THR A 358 -8.76 22.87 -80.71
N LYS A 359 -7.60 23.48 -80.42
CA LYS A 359 -7.06 24.85 -80.56
C LYS A 359 -7.08 25.73 -79.32
N ALA A 360 -5.88 25.99 -78.91
CA ALA A 360 -5.01 27.18 -79.20
C ALA A 360 -5.28 28.37 -78.27
N ARG A 361 -4.44 28.68 -77.49
CA ARG A 361 -3.31 29.59 -77.44
C ARG A 361 -2.59 29.53 -76.16
#